data_71f1f49bddc022b5e9ec4b9100ffd32c
#
_entry.id   71f1f49bddc022b5e9ec4b9100ffd32c
#
_cell.length_a   1.000
_cell.length_b   1.000
_cell.length_c   1.000
_cell.angle_alpha   90.00
_cell.angle_beta   90.00
_cell.angle_gamma   90.00
#
_symmetry.space_group_name_H-M   'P 1'
#
loop_
_entity.id
_entity.type
_entity.pdbx_description
1 polymer ?
#
loop_
_entity_poly.entity_id
_entity_poly.type
_entity_poly.pdbx_seq_one_letter_code
_entity_poly.pdbx_strand_id
1 'polypeptide(L)'
;MFGVLKLADKFMVEPLKEIILSHIRLDWPKSLKEWDQRQMEYRARLERQNDSLSPRWAPDPASVIQVARCYDPTLLPLAFYQLSTLRREDVEMVERFFCDLPSTTARWTLLSQQDELCLERGRIAMMLCIVDEFDNRELEDWVCPGTHDCHLRIKARLVEVHRRIMRYADPLEMLDMLTKIDEEEGPNNNDYWYGQMPDGLCENCDMSWKSFIPPIRTGLFASLGSFFPTG
;
A
#
# COMPACT_ATOMS: atom_id res chain seq x y z
N MET A 1 -19.90 10.76 -9.96
CA MET A 1 -20.38 9.39 -9.63
C MET A 1 -21.35 9.39 -8.46
N PHE A 2 -20.98 9.83 -7.25
CA PHE A 2 -21.86 9.87 -6.07
C PHE A 2 -23.18 10.63 -6.26
N GLY A 3 -23.17 11.79 -6.95
CA GLY A 3 -24.40 12.53 -7.28
C GLY A 3 -25.38 11.76 -8.17
N VAL A 4 -24.86 10.97 -9.10
CA VAL A 4 -25.71 10.13 -9.98
C VAL A 4 -26.33 8.98 -9.18
N LEU A 5 -25.58 8.36 -8.24
CA LEU A 5 -26.14 7.36 -7.34
C LEU A 5 -27.26 7.92 -6.45
N LYS A 6 -27.07 9.14 -5.88
CA LYS A 6 -28.13 9.81 -5.11
C LYS A 6 -29.38 10.10 -5.95
N LEU A 7 -29.21 10.49 -7.21
CA LEU A 7 -30.33 10.70 -8.11
C LEU A 7 -31.04 9.38 -8.45
N ALA A 8 -30.27 8.32 -8.76
CA ALA A 8 -30.83 7.00 -9.02
C ALA A 8 -31.64 6.48 -7.83
N ASP A 9 -31.12 6.68 -6.62
CA ASP A 9 -31.80 6.30 -5.38
C ASP A 9 -33.08 7.13 -5.17
N LYS A 10 -32.97 8.47 -5.30
CA LYS A 10 -34.13 9.38 -5.18
C LYS A 10 -35.26 9.06 -6.15
N PHE A 11 -34.92 8.65 -7.38
CA PHE A 11 -35.90 8.31 -8.41
C PHE A 11 -36.20 6.82 -8.51
N MET A 12 -35.69 6.01 -7.55
CA MET A 12 -35.88 4.56 -7.48
C MET A 12 -35.49 3.83 -8.78
N VAL A 13 -34.40 4.26 -9.44
CA VAL A 13 -33.87 3.66 -10.66
C VAL A 13 -32.82 2.61 -10.29
N GLU A 14 -33.28 1.50 -9.71
CA GLU A 14 -32.41 0.41 -9.21
C GLU A 14 -31.43 -0.12 -10.29
N PRO A 15 -31.83 -0.33 -11.57
CA PRO A 15 -30.90 -0.80 -12.58
C PRO A 15 -29.70 0.12 -12.80
N LEU A 16 -29.90 1.44 -12.73
CA LEU A 16 -28.82 2.41 -12.88
C LEU A 16 -27.88 2.39 -11.69
N LYS A 17 -28.42 2.25 -10.49
CA LYS A 17 -27.64 2.11 -9.25
C LYS A 17 -26.74 0.88 -9.33
N GLU A 18 -27.28 -0.28 -9.67
CA GLU A 18 -26.50 -1.53 -9.79
C GLU A 18 -25.44 -1.47 -10.90
N ILE A 19 -25.72 -0.83 -12.03
CA ILE A 19 -24.71 -0.62 -13.09
C ILE A 19 -23.53 0.19 -12.54
N ILE A 20 -23.79 1.28 -11.84
CA ILE A 20 -22.71 2.13 -11.29
C ILE A 20 -21.92 1.39 -10.22
N LEU A 21 -22.59 0.71 -9.30
CA LEU A 21 -21.93 -0.08 -8.25
C LEU A 21 -21.12 -1.23 -8.83
N SER A 22 -21.61 -1.91 -9.87
CA SER A 22 -20.88 -2.97 -10.55
C SER A 22 -19.58 -2.45 -11.20
N HIS A 23 -19.61 -1.28 -11.83
CA HIS A 23 -18.40 -0.65 -12.35
C HIS A 23 -17.40 -0.30 -11.25
N ILE A 24 -17.86 0.25 -10.13
CA ILE A 24 -16.96 0.54 -9.00
C ILE A 24 -16.32 -0.76 -8.49
N ARG A 25 -17.12 -1.83 -8.32
CA ARG A 25 -16.62 -3.14 -7.87
C ARG A 25 -15.62 -3.77 -8.84
N LEU A 26 -15.81 -3.58 -10.14
CA LEU A 26 -14.86 -4.05 -11.17
C LEU A 26 -13.54 -3.29 -11.12
N ASP A 27 -13.59 -2.01 -10.81
CA ASP A 27 -12.41 -1.17 -10.70
C ASP A 27 -11.67 -1.36 -9.35
N TRP A 28 -12.22 -2.16 -8.42
CA TRP A 28 -11.65 -2.33 -7.08
C TRP A 28 -11.14 -3.75 -6.87
N PRO A 29 -9.84 -3.96 -6.59
CA PRO A 29 -9.29 -5.30 -6.41
C PRO A 29 -9.87 -5.99 -5.18
N LYS A 30 -10.11 -7.30 -5.28
CA LYS A 30 -10.69 -8.13 -4.21
C LYS A 30 -9.66 -9.04 -3.54
N SER A 31 -8.46 -9.10 -4.09
CA SER A 31 -7.37 -9.93 -3.59
C SER A 31 -6.05 -9.20 -3.71
N LEU A 32 -5.05 -9.61 -2.91
CA LEU A 32 -3.70 -9.10 -3.01
C LEU A 32 -3.11 -9.30 -4.42
N LYS A 33 -3.39 -10.44 -5.06
CA LYS A 33 -2.96 -10.72 -6.43
C LYS A 33 -3.54 -9.72 -7.44
N GLU A 34 -4.83 -9.37 -7.32
CA GLU A 34 -5.45 -8.36 -8.18
C GLU A 34 -4.89 -6.97 -7.90
N TRP A 35 -4.59 -6.67 -6.63
CA TRP A 35 -3.91 -5.43 -6.24
C TRP A 35 -2.56 -5.33 -6.92
N ASP A 36 -1.73 -6.36 -6.83
CA ASP A 36 -0.39 -6.40 -7.44
C ASP A 36 -0.45 -6.25 -8.94
N GLN A 37 -1.37 -6.98 -9.59
CA GLN A 37 -1.58 -6.87 -11.03
C GLN A 37 -1.90 -5.43 -11.45
N ARG A 38 -2.77 -4.75 -10.71
CA ARG A 38 -3.12 -3.35 -10.99
C ARG A 38 -1.96 -2.39 -10.74
N GLN A 39 -1.17 -2.61 -9.69
CA GLN A 39 0.02 -1.81 -9.44
C GLN A 39 1.04 -1.96 -10.59
N MET A 40 1.26 -3.18 -11.08
CA MET A 40 2.13 -3.41 -12.23
C MET A 40 1.61 -2.72 -13.50
N GLU A 41 0.31 -2.83 -13.79
CA GLU A 41 -0.31 -2.16 -14.94
C GLU A 41 -0.20 -0.63 -14.84
N TYR A 42 -0.35 -0.08 -13.64
CA TYR A 42 -0.20 1.35 -13.39
C TYR A 42 1.23 1.82 -13.65
N ARG A 43 2.23 1.13 -13.10
CA ARG A 43 3.66 1.44 -13.33
C ARG A 43 4.01 1.37 -14.82
N ALA A 44 3.59 0.28 -15.50
CA ALA A 44 3.84 0.12 -16.93
C ALA A 44 3.17 1.21 -17.79
N ARG A 45 2.07 1.82 -17.34
CA ARG A 45 1.47 2.97 -18.03
C ARG A 45 2.23 4.26 -17.77
N LEU A 46 2.71 4.49 -16.55
CA LEU A 46 3.55 5.64 -16.20
C LEU A 46 4.83 5.66 -17.04
N GLU A 47 5.50 4.52 -17.17
CA GLU A 47 6.72 4.40 -17.98
C GLU A 47 6.51 4.71 -19.45
N ARG A 48 5.31 4.39 -20.00
CA ARG A 48 4.97 4.65 -21.40
C ARG A 48 4.52 6.09 -21.67
N GLN A 49 4.03 6.77 -20.66
CA GLN A 49 3.52 8.12 -20.78
C GLN A 49 4.57 9.12 -20.27
N ASN A 50 5.42 9.59 -21.20
CA ASN A 50 6.29 10.75 -20.97
C ASN A 50 5.50 12.06 -20.70
N ASP A 51 4.18 11.98 -20.49
CA ASP A 51 3.30 13.13 -20.37
C ASP A 51 2.72 13.30 -18.97
N SER A 52 2.81 14.52 -18.51
CA SER A 52 2.47 15.17 -17.27
C SER A 52 1.02 15.03 -16.75
N LEU A 53 0.20 14.16 -17.29
CA LEU A 53 -1.14 13.88 -16.81
C LEU A 53 -1.18 12.49 -16.17
N SER A 54 -1.06 12.45 -14.85
CA SER A 54 -1.27 11.24 -14.05
C SER A 54 -2.55 10.51 -14.49
N PRO A 55 -2.45 9.33 -15.11
CA PRO A 55 -3.62 8.58 -15.51
C PRO A 55 -4.35 8.12 -14.26
N ARG A 56 -5.53 8.63 -14.01
CA ARG A 56 -6.42 8.10 -12.98
C ARG A 56 -6.88 6.71 -13.42
N TRP A 57 -6.25 5.68 -12.90
CA TRP A 57 -6.61 4.30 -13.20
C TRP A 57 -7.73 3.75 -12.29
N ALA A 58 -7.95 4.40 -11.16
CA ALA A 58 -8.99 4.05 -10.22
C ALA A 58 -9.83 5.29 -9.85
N PRO A 59 -11.09 5.11 -9.45
CA PRO A 59 -11.88 6.16 -8.86
C PRO A 59 -11.16 6.76 -7.65
N ASP A 60 -11.30 8.07 -7.45
CA ASP A 60 -10.79 8.77 -6.27
C ASP A 60 -11.25 8.08 -4.97
N PRO A 61 -10.33 7.61 -4.10
CA PRO A 61 -10.68 6.79 -2.95
C PRO A 61 -11.59 7.52 -1.95
N ALA A 62 -11.48 8.84 -1.81
CA ALA A 62 -12.39 9.60 -0.96
C ALA A 62 -13.84 9.59 -1.51
N SER A 63 -14.00 9.65 -2.84
CA SER A 63 -15.31 9.49 -3.48
C SER A 63 -15.87 8.08 -3.30
N VAL A 64 -15.00 7.05 -3.33
CA VAL A 64 -15.43 5.67 -3.11
C VAL A 64 -15.85 5.46 -1.66
N ILE A 65 -15.15 6.04 -0.68
CA ILE A 65 -15.56 5.99 0.73
C ILE A 65 -16.99 6.53 0.90
N GLN A 66 -17.32 7.66 0.27
CA GLN A 66 -18.69 8.20 0.33
C GLN A 66 -19.74 7.23 -0.27
N VAL A 67 -19.42 6.62 -1.41
CA VAL A 67 -20.32 5.63 -2.04
C VAL A 67 -20.43 4.39 -1.16
N ALA A 68 -19.33 3.89 -0.66
CA ALA A 68 -19.26 2.69 0.14
C ALA A 68 -20.06 2.82 1.45
N ARG A 69 -20.00 3.96 2.11
CA ARG A 69 -20.78 4.25 3.33
C ARG A 69 -22.30 4.10 3.11
N CYS A 70 -22.79 4.46 1.93
CA CYS A 70 -24.21 4.46 1.62
C CYS A 70 -24.72 3.19 0.95
N TYR A 71 -23.86 2.53 0.14
CA TYR A 71 -24.33 1.53 -0.80
C TYR A 71 -23.58 0.19 -0.76
N ASP A 72 -22.29 0.18 -0.40
CA ASP A 72 -21.49 -1.05 -0.38
C ASP A 72 -20.31 -0.98 0.61
N PRO A 73 -20.56 -1.24 1.90
CA PRO A 73 -19.51 -1.16 2.92
C PRO A 73 -18.30 -2.07 2.68
N THR A 74 -18.43 -3.10 1.84
CA THR A 74 -17.31 -4.02 1.55
C THR A 74 -16.13 -3.35 0.83
N LEU A 75 -16.36 -2.21 0.21
CA LEU A 75 -15.33 -1.42 -0.46
C LEU A 75 -14.51 -0.54 0.52
N LEU A 76 -15.02 -0.29 1.74
CA LEU A 76 -14.40 0.66 2.68
C LEU A 76 -12.96 0.30 3.05
N PRO A 77 -12.62 -0.94 3.43
CA PRO A 77 -11.27 -1.26 3.90
C PRO A 77 -10.20 -0.91 2.86
N LEU A 78 -10.42 -1.30 1.62
CA LEU A 78 -9.48 -1.07 0.55
C LEU A 78 -9.46 0.40 0.09
N ALA A 79 -10.61 1.08 0.12
CA ALA A 79 -10.69 2.50 -0.18
C ALA A 79 -9.92 3.34 0.85
N PHE A 80 -10.04 3.01 2.13
CA PHE A 80 -9.24 3.62 3.19
C PHE A 80 -7.76 3.26 3.05
N TYR A 81 -7.43 2.00 2.73
CA TYR A 81 -6.06 1.61 2.48
C TYR A 81 -5.45 2.44 1.34
N GLN A 82 -6.11 2.52 0.17
CA GLN A 82 -5.62 3.32 -0.93
C GLN A 82 -5.51 4.81 -0.56
N LEU A 83 -6.48 5.34 0.20
CA LEU A 83 -6.38 6.71 0.70
C LEU A 83 -5.20 6.89 1.66
N SER A 84 -4.87 5.86 2.45
CA SER A 84 -3.75 5.90 3.39
C SER A 84 -2.39 5.97 2.71
N THR A 85 -2.28 5.45 1.48
CA THR A 85 -1.05 5.54 0.67
C THR A 85 -0.84 6.92 0.05
N LEU A 86 -1.88 7.76 0.04
CA LEU A 86 -1.81 9.12 -0.48
C LEU A 86 -1.45 10.10 0.64
N ARG A 87 -0.60 11.06 0.33
CA ARG A 87 -0.29 12.15 1.27
C ARG A 87 -1.29 13.28 1.07
N ARG A 88 -1.76 13.85 2.19
CA ARG A 88 -2.49 15.12 2.17
C ARG A 88 -1.44 16.20 1.90
N GLU A 89 -1.48 16.75 0.70
CA GLU A 89 -0.42 17.61 0.21
C GLU A 89 -0.27 18.89 1.02
N ASP A 90 0.96 19.11 1.50
CA ASP A 90 1.61 20.38 1.26
C ASP A 90 2.43 20.20 -0.03
N VAL A 91 1.88 20.66 -1.15
CA VAL A 91 2.43 20.50 -2.51
C VAL A 91 3.89 20.93 -2.60
N GLU A 92 4.31 21.91 -1.81
CA GLU A 92 5.69 22.44 -1.82
C GLU A 92 6.74 21.49 -1.22
N MET A 93 6.35 20.54 -0.36
CA MET A 93 7.32 19.61 0.26
C MET A 93 7.54 18.35 -0.56
N VAL A 94 6.54 17.90 -1.31
CA VAL A 94 6.61 16.66 -2.11
C VAL A 94 7.55 16.82 -3.30
N GLU A 95 7.56 17.98 -3.97
CA GLU A 95 8.45 18.27 -5.11
C GLU A 95 9.93 18.26 -4.75
N ARG A 96 10.31 18.48 -3.49
CA ARG A 96 11.73 18.55 -3.08
C ARG A 96 12.36 17.21 -2.71
N PHE A 97 11.58 16.21 -2.33
CA PHE A 97 12.11 14.97 -1.75
C PHE A 97 11.74 13.68 -2.49
N PHE A 98 10.74 13.71 -3.40
CA PHE A 98 10.23 12.53 -4.07
C PHE A 98 9.87 12.86 -5.52
N CYS A 99 10.89 13.04 -6.35
CA CYS A 99 10.75 13.53 -7.72
C CYS A 99 9.94 12.64 -8.67
N ASP A 100 9.60 11.39 -8.29
CA ASP A 100 9.12 10.40 -9.25
C ASP A 100 7.79 9.71 -8.89
N LEU A 101 7.12 10.09 -7.80
CA LEU A 101 5.79 9.55 -7.52
C LEU A 101 4.72 10.52 -8.00
N PRO A 102 3.86 10.08 -8.95
CA PRO A 102 2.76 10.91 -9.41
C PRO A 102 1.86 11.24 -8.22
N SER A 103 1.66 12.52 -7.95
CA SER A 103 0.75 13.02 -6.94
C SER A 103 -0.69 12.67 -7.32
N THR A 104 -1.14 11.50 -6.91
CA THR A 104 -2.57 11.15 -6.98
C THR A 104 -3.27 11.93 -5.89
N THR A 105 -3.85 13.07 -6.25
CA THR A 105 -4.59 13.90 -5.31
C THR A 105 -5.95 13.28 -5.01
N ALA A 106 -6.20 12.97 -3.75
CA ALA A 106 -7.55 12.60 -3.31
C ALA A 106 -8.39 13.86 -3.04
N ARG A 107 -9.71 13.74 -3.16
CA ARG A 107 -10.66 14.79 -2.79
C ARG A 107 -10.90 14.79 -1.27
N TRP A 108 -9.89 15.16 -0.50
CA TRP A 108 -9.91 15.15 0.96
C TRP A 108 -11.11 15.86 1.59
N THR A 109 -11.63 16.90 0.92
CA THR A 109 -12.82 17.66 1.36
C THR A 109 -14.13 16.85 1.37
N LEU A 110 -14.13 15.66 0.78
CA LEU A 110 -15.27 14.75 0.80
C LEU A 110 -15.35 13.90 2.07
N LEU A 111 -14.26 13.84 2.84
CA LEU A 111 -14.20 13.03 4.05
C LEU A 111 -14.92 13.72 5.20
N SER A 112 -15.65 12.95 5.98
CA SER A 112 -16.14 13.38 7.28
C SER A 112 -15.01 13.34 8.31
N GLN A 113 -15.18 14.05 9.42
CA GLN A 113 -14.25 13.95 10.56
C GLN A 113 -14.07 12.52 11.05
N GLN A 114 -15.14 11.71 11.01
CA GLN A 114 -15.09 10.30 11.38
C GLN A 114 -14.24 9.48 10.40
N ASP A 115 -14.31 9.80 9.10
CA ASP A 115 -13.47 9.14 8.09
C ASP A 115 -11.99 9.50 8.29
N GLU A 116 -11.69 10.77 8.60
CA GLU A 116 -10.32 11.20 8.91
C GLU A 116 -9.77 10.47 10.14
N LEU A 117 -10.55 10.34 11.21
CA LEU A 117 -10.15 9.57 12.39
C LEU A 117 -9.97 8.08 12.10
N CYS A 118 -10.84 7.49 11.28
CA CYS A 118 -10.71 6.10 10.84
C CYS A 118 -9.41 5.90 10.05
N LEU A 119 -9.10 6.81 9.13
CA LEU A 119 -7.88 6.80 8.33
C LEU A 119 -6.62 6.83 9.19
N GLU A 120 -6.52 7.78 10.13
CA GLU A 120 -5.35 7.93 10.99
C GLU A 120 -5.16 6.73 11.92
N ARG A 121 -6.25 6.23 12.52
CA ARG A 121 -6.21 5.01 13.35
C ARG A 121 -5.78 3.79 12.54
N GLY A 122 -6.32 3.63 11.33
CA GLY A 122 -5.97 2.53 10.44
C GLY A 122 -4.50 2.55 10.03
N ARG A 123 -3.94 3.74 9.72
CA ARG A 123 -2.51 3.92 9.44
C ARG A 123 -1.65 3.45 10.62
N ILE A 124 -1.97 3.92 11.82
CA ILE A 124 -1.23 3.53 13.03
C ILE A 124 -1.34 2.02 13.28
N ALA A 125 -2.55 1.46 13.17
CA ALA A 125 -2.79 0.03 13.39
C ALA A 125 -2.03 -0.85 12.39
N MET A 126 -1.98 -0.47 11.12
CA MET A 126 -1.18 -1.18 10.11
C MET A 126 0.31 -1.14 10.43
N MET A 127 0.83 0.03 10.81
CA MET A 127 2.25 0.18 11.18
C MET A 127 2.60 -0.70 12.38
N LEU A 128 1.78 -0.67 13.44
CA LEU A 128 1.99 -1.50 14.63
C LEU A 128 1.91 -2.99 14.28
N CYS A 129 0.94 -3.41 13.44
CA CYS A 129 0.82 -4.79 13.00
C CYS A 129 2.10 -5.28 12.29
N ILE A 130 2.68 -4.46 11.42
CA ILE A 130 3.92 -4.83 10.73
C ILE A 130 5.09 -4.90 11.71
N VAL A 131 5.21 -3.93 12.61
CA VAL A 131 6.26 -3.94 13.66
C VAL A 131 6.13 -5.20 14.50
N ASP A 132 4.93 -5.52 15.00
CA ASP A 132 4.66 -6.70 15.81
C ASP A 132 4.98 -8.01 15.05
N GLU A 133 4.68 -8.09 13.74
CA GLU A 133 5.02 -9.25 12.93
C GLU A 133 6.52 -9.46 12.77
N PHE A 134 7.30 -8.39 12.73
CA PHE A 134 8.75 -8.48 12.67
C PHE A 134 9.38 -8.73 14.04
N ASP A 135 8.84 -8.15 15.12
CA ASP A 135 9.39 -8.28 16.49
C ASP A 135 9.02 -9.61 17.14
N ASN A 136 7.80 -10.12 16.91
CA ASN A 136 7.32 -11.37 17.52
C ASN A 136 7.90 -12.64 16.88
N ARG A 137 8.47 -12.56 15.70
CA ARG A 137 9.19 -13.70 15.15
C ARG A 137 10.57 -13.71 15.79
N GLU A 138 10.88 -14.79 16.48
CA GLU A 138 12.15 -15.07 17.16
C GLU A 138 13.33 -15.01 16.17
N LEU A 139 13.55 -13.79 15.63
CA LEU A 139 14.70 -13.50 14.77
C LEU A 139 16.01 -13.60 15.58
N GLU A 140 15.90 -13.65 16.92
CA GLU A 140 17.01 -13.98 17.81
C GLU A 140 17.47 -15.42 17.63
N ASP A 141 16.58 -16.34 17.23
CA ASP A 141 16.87 -17.73 16.93
C ASP A 141 17.28 -17.99 15.48
N TRP A 142 17.48 -16.92 14.69
CA TRP A 142 17.94 -17.05 13.32
C TRP A 142 19.37 -17.58 13.29
N VAL A 143 19.49 -18.90 13.25
CA VAL A 143 20.77 -19.58 13.18
C VAL A 143 21.21 -19.67 11.71
N CYS A 144 22.22 -18.88 11.36
CA CYS A 144 22.88 -19.07 10.07
C CYS A 144 23.63 -20.42 10.08
N PRO A 145 23.34 -21.33 9.14
CA PRO A 145 24.05 -22.61 9.09
C PRO A 145 25.53 -22.47 8.70
N GLY A 146 25.97 -21.31 8.25
CA GLY A 146 27.34 -20.97 7.90
C GLY A 146 28.06 -20.13 8.95
N THR A 147 29.32 -19.82 8.69
CA THR A 147 30.17 -18.96 9.55
C THR A 147 29.94 -17.45 9.31
N HIS A 148 28.85 -17.10 8.65
CA HIS A 148 28.57 -15.71 8.26
C HIS A 148 27.85 -14.95 9.36
N ASP A 149 28.09 -13.64 9.47
CA ASP A 149 27.42 -12.74 10.41
C ASP A 149 25.99 -12.36 9.95
N CYS A 150 25.25 -13.31 9.35
CA CYS A 150 23.92 -13.08 8.80
C CYS A 150 22.94 -12.54 9.86
N HIS A 151 23.05 -12.96 11.11
CA HIS A 151 22.20 -12.46 12.19
C HIS A 151 22.34 -10.95 12.42
N LEU A 152 23.55 -10.39 12.32
CA LEU A 152 23.78 -8.94 12.43
C LEU A 152 23.19 -8.20 11.25
N ARG A 153 23.30 -8.79 10.06
CA ARG A 153 22.75 -8.20 8.82
C ARG A 153 21.23 -8.23 8.81
N ILE A 154 20.61 -9.30 9.32
CA ILE A 154 19.15 -9.37 9.49
C ILE A 154 18.68 -8.32 10.51
N LYS A 155 19.36 -8.17 11.65
CA LYS A 155 19.05 -7.09 12.61
C LYS A 155 19.14 -5.70 11.96
N ALA A 156 20.17 -5.45 11.16
CA ALA A 156 20.29 -4.19 10.43
C ALA A 156 19.17 -4.00 9.38
N ARG A 157 18.78 -5.07 8.66
CA ARG A 157 17.60 -5.04 7.75
C ARG A 157 16.32 -4.72 8.50
N LEU A 158 16.10 -5.26 9.70
CA LEU A 158 14.93 -4.95 10.53
C LEU A 158 14.89 -3.48 10.95
N VAL A 159 16.01 -2.94 11.40
CA VAL A 159 16.09 -1.50 11.73
C VAL A 159 15.73 -0.66 10.51
N GLU A 160 16.20 -1.04 9.33
CA GLU A 160 15.86 -0.34 8.09
C GLU A 160 14.39 -0.53 7.71
N VAL A 161 13.80 -1.72 7.91
CA VAL A 161 12.36 -1.96 7.73
C VAL A 161 11.55 -1.03 8.63
N HIS A 162 11.85 -0.97 9.93
CA HIS A 162 11.17 -0.06 10.87
C HIS A 162 11.29 1.40 10.41
N ARG A 163 12.48 1.82 10.00
CA ARG A 163 12.70 3.17 9.48
C ARG A 163 11.87 3.45 8.21
N ARG A 164 11.72 2.46 7.34
CA ARG A 164 10.94 2.57 6.11
C ARG A 164 9.44 2.60 6.39
N ILE A 165 8.93 1.74 7.26
CA ILE A 165 7.51 1.74 7.67
C ILE A 165 7.07 3.13 8.10
N MET A 166 7.92 3.83 8.87
CA MET A 166 7.63 5.21 9.32
C MET A 166 7.65 6.26 8.21
N ARG A 167 8.28 5.98 7.07
CA ARG A 167 8.47 6.93 5.95
C ARG A 167 7.59 6.65 4.76
N TYR A 168 7.30 5.37 4.49
CA TYR A 168 6.51 4.95 3.33
C TYR A 168 5.03 5.06 3.61
N ALA A 169 4.31 5.61 2.61
CA ALA A 169 2.87 5.67 2.68
C ALA A 169 2.22 4.33 2.28
N ASP A 170 2.90 3.47 1.52
CA ASP A 170 2.36 2.18 1.04
C ASP A 170 3.09 0.98 1.67
N PRO A 171 2.53 0.40 2.76
CA PRO A 171 3.12 -0.76 3.42
C PRO A 171 3.18 -2.03 2.55
N LEU A 172 2.17 -2.27 1.69
CA LEU A 172 2.16 -3.45 0.82
C LEU A 172 3.24 -3.37 -0.26
N GLU A 173 3.46 -2.18 -0.81
CA GLU A 173 4.54 -1.95 -1.76
C GLU A 173 5.91 -2.07 -1.09
N MET A 174 6.07 -1.48 0.09
CA MET A 174 7.30 -1.61 0.86
C MET A 174 7.65 -3.07 1.14
N LEU A 175 6.69 -3.89 1.57
CA LEU A 175 6.90 -5.33 1.80
C LEU A 175 7.24 -6.07 0.50
N ASP A 176 6.64 -5.71 -0.63
CA ASP A 176 6.97 -6.27 -1.94
C ASP A 176 8.43 -5.97 -2.34
N MET A 177 8.86 -4.73 -2.15
CA MET A 177 10.24 -4.33 -2.41
C MET A 177 11.25 -5.10 -1.56
N LEU A 178 10.92 -5.43 -0.30
CA LEU A 178 11.81 -6.19 0.58
C LEU A 178 12.08 -7.62 0.07
N THR A 179 11.25 -8.17 -0.80
CA THR A 179 11.48 -9.48 -1.43
C THR A 179 12.41 -9.40 -2.65
N LYS A 180 12.60 -8.20 -3.23
CA LYS A 180 13.29 -7.97 -4.51
C LYS A 180 14.69 -7.34 -4.35
N ILE A 181 15.12 -7.06 -3.12
CA ILE A 181 16.33 -6.26 -2.83
C ILE A 181 17.57 -6.76 -3.58
N ASP A 182 17.71 -8.07 -3.80
CA ASP A 182 18.93 -8.63 -4.43
C ASP A 182 18.77 -8.87 -5.94
N GLU A 183 17.59 -8.67 -6.52
CA GLU A 183 17.34 -8.93 -7.96
C GLU A 183 17.73 -7.75 -8.86
N GLU A 184 17.81 -6.54 -8.29
CA GLU A 184 18.00 -5.30 -9.04
C GLU A 184 19.39 -4.65 -8.86
N GLU A 185 20.32 -5.29 -8.15
CA GLU A 185 21.69 -4.78 -7.98
C GLU A 185 22.54 -4.86 -9.26
N GLY A 186 22.16 -4.06 -10.26
CA GLY A 186 23.08 -3.63 -11.31
C GLY A 186 23.93 -2.44 -10.82
N PRO A 187 25.21 -2.32 -11.23
CA PRO A 187 26.18 -1.32 -10.73
C PRO A 187 25.83 0.13 -11.04
N ASN A 188 24.69 0.43 -11.60
CA ASN A 188 24.29 1.77 -12.07
C ASN A 188 23.03 2.35 -11.41
N ASN A 189 22.42 1.70 -10.41
CA ASN A 189 21.26 2.25 -9.76
C ASN A 189 21.68 3.28 -8.71
N ASN A 190 21.76 4.55 -9.14
CA ASN A 190 21.85 5.74 -8.28
C ASN A 190 20.55 5.98 -7.48
N ASP A 191 19.65 5.03 -7.43
CA ASP A 191 18.46 5.14 -6.62
C ASP A 191 18.86 5.11 -5.15
N TYR A 192 18.76 6.27 -4.51
CA TYR A 192 18.96 6.54 -3.09
C TYR A 192 18.29 5.56 -2.13
N TRP A 193 17.53 4.62 -2.67
CA TRP A 193 16.68 3.69 -1.98
C TRP A 193 17.40 2.42 -1.53
N TYR A 194 18.36 1.92 -2.33
CA TYR A 194 19.03 0.64 -2.11
C TYR A 194 20.38 0.78 -1.38
N GLY A 195 20.99 1.94 -1.39
CA GLY A 195 22.38 2.18 -0.98
C GLY A 195 22.71 2.00 0.50
N GLN A 196 21.78 1.55 1.36
CA GLN A 196 22.02 1.40 2.80
C GLN A 196 21.61 0.05 3.39
N MET A 197 21.15 -0.92 2.59
CA MET A 197 20.94 -2.26 3.09
C MET A 197 22.27 -2.98 3.20
N PRO A 198 22.59 -3.61 4.34
CA PRO A 198 23.82 -4.38 4.47
C PRO A 198 23.80 -5.55 3.51
N ASP A 199 24.74 -5.53 2.54
CA ASP A 199 24.92 -6.55 1.52
C ASP A 199 25.13 -7.94 2.11
N GLY A 200 24.68 -8.94 1.38
CA GLY A 200 25.21 -10.29 1.45
C GLY A 200 24.74 -11.13 2.62
N LEU A 201 23.45 -11.42 2.73
CA LEU A 201 23.02 -12.64 3.39
C LEU A 201 23.61 -13.84 2.61
N CYS A 202 23.95 -14.93 3.30
CA CYS A 202 24.23 -16.17 2.59
C CYS A 202 22.93 -16.69 1.94
N GLU A 203 23.06 -17.50 0.89
CA GLU A 203 21.92 -17.98 0.09
C GLU A 203 20.79 -18.56 0.93
N ASN A 204 21.10 -19.36 1.96
CA ASN A 204 20.08 -19.93 2.85
C ASN A 204 19.33 -18.86 3.67
N CYS A 205 20.07 -17.88 4.21
CA CYS A 205 19.46 -16.80 4.98
C CYS A 205 18.67 -15.85 4.10
N ASP A 206 19.08 -15.63 2.87
CA ASP A 206 18.36 -14.83 1.90
C ASP A 206 17.06 -15.51 1.45
N MET A 207 17.10 -16.80 1.12
CA MET A 207 15.90 -17.58 0.83
C MET A 207 14.91 -17.55 2.00
N SER A 208 15.41 -17.70 3.23
CA SER A 208 14.57 -17.62 4.42
C SER A 208 13.96 -16.24 4.60
N TRP A 209 14.72 -15.17 4.40
CA TRP A 209 14.22 -13.80 4.43
C TRP A 209 13.13 -13.56 3.37
N LYS A 210 13.37 -13.95 2.14
CA LYS A 210 12.42 -13.82 1.02
C LYS A 210 11.13 -14.63 1.25
N SER A 211 11.23 -15.79 1.91
CA SER A 211 10.06 -16.61 2.26
C SER A 211 9.25 -16.06 3.44
N PHE A 212 9.87 -15.24 4.28
CA PHE A 212 9.26 -14.65 5.47
C PHE A 212 8.28 -13.49 5.14
N ILE A 213 8.58 -12.68 4.14
CA ILE A 213 7.84 -11.46 3.82
C ILE A 213 6.44 -11.72 3.22
N PRO A 214 6.24 -12.64 2.26
CA PRO A 214 4.94 -12.84 1.62
C PRO A 214 3.80 -13.20 2.57
N PRO A 215 3.98 -14.03 3.62
CA PRO A 215 2.95 -14.26 4.63
C PRO A 215 2.53 -12.99 5.38
N ILE A 216 3.48 -12.11 5.75
CA ILE A 216 3.18 -10.83 6.41
C ILE A 216 2.34 -9.96 5.49
N ARG A 217 2.74 -9.83 4.23
CA ARG A 217 2.05 -9.05 3.22
C ARG A 217 0.62 -9.55 2.98
N THR A 218 0.45 -10.87 2.91
CA THR A 218 -0.86 -11.51 2.75
C THR A 218 -1.74 -11.29 3.99
N GLY A 219 -1.17 -11.46 5.19
CA GLY A 219 -1.86 -11.21 6.46
C GLY A 219 -2.29 -9.76 6.60
N LEU A 220 -1.43 -8.80 6.26
CA LEU A 220 -1.74 -7.38 6.27
C LEU A 220 -2.93 -7.06 5.34
N PHE A 221 -2.91 -7.56 4.11
CA PHE A 221 -4.02 -7.36 3.17
C PHE A 221 -5.33 -7.97 3.67
N ALA A 222 -5.29 -9.18 4.21
CA ALA A 222 -6.46 -9.84 4.77
C ALA A 222 -7.04 -9.10 6.00
N SER A 223 -6.20 -8.39 6.74
CA SER A 223 -6.56 -7.65 7.96
C SER A 223 -7.02 -6.22 7.71
N LEU A 224 -7.11 -5.74 6.46
CA LEU A 224 -7.52 -4.36 6.16
C LEU A 224 -8.88 -3.99 6.78
N GLY A 225 -9.83 -4.93 6.84
CA GLY A 225 -11.13 -4.71 7.47
C GLY A 225 -11.06 -4.45 8.97
N SER A 226 -10.06 -4.97 9.67
CA SER A 226 -9.84 -4.71 11.10
C SER A 226 -9.19 -3.36 11.37
N PHE A 227 -8.34 -2.90 10.45
CA PHE A 227 -7.70 -1.59 10.56
C PHE A 227 -8.65 -0.44 10.24
N PHE A 228 -9.56 -0.66 9.29
CA PHE A 228 -10.55 0.31 8.83
C PHE A 228 -11.97 -0.22 9.07
N PRO A 229 -12.45 -0.23 10.31
CA PRO A 229 -13.76 -0.76 10.65
C PRO A 229 -14.87 0.03 9.95
N THR A 230 -15.86 -0.71 9.45
CA THR A 230 -17.02 -0.19 8.71
C THR A 230 -18.11 0.40 9.60
N GLY A 231 -17.89 0.42 10.93
CA GLY A 231 -18.69 0.70 12.11
C GLY A 231 -19.75 1.69 12.09
#